data_b6a9354a04b43d4de22c480cc7d99697
#
_entry.id   b6a9354a04b43d4de22c480cc7d99697
#
_cell.length_a   1.000
_cell.length_b   1.000
_cell.length_c   1.000
_cell.angle_alpha   90.00
_cell.angle_beta   90.00
_cell.angle_gamma   90.00
#
_symmetry.space_group_name_H-M   'P 1'
#
loop_
_entity.id
_entity.type
_entity.pdbx_description
1 polymer ?
#
loop_
_entity_poly.entity_id
_entity_poly.type
_entity_poly.pdbx_seq_one_letter_code
_entity_poly.pdbx_strand_id
1 'polypeptide(L)'
;MLSGKKILSAVLSAALLLPAASALAEDDAFAAEIERRYTAPSIDSRSEVRWWMAEAGHTDETIRAEIQAMYDGGFRGVELCAQGEDEISETDYGYGSAQWDHDLKLAMNTALDLGMTVSLTSGTNWATANVPGLDPHSQGAS
;
A
#
# COMPACT_ATOMS: atom_id res chain seq x y z
N MET A 1 -66.66 14.55 13.59
CA MET A 1 -65.64 15.54 14.02
C MET A 1 -64.71 14.88 15.04
N LEU A 2 -63.49 14.63 14.70
CA LEU A 2 -62.49 14.12 15.64
C LEU A 2 -62.13 15.21 16.65
N SER A 3 -62.20 14.89 17.95
CA SER A 3 -61.89 15.83 19.04
C SER A 3 -60.46 16.36 18.89
N GLY A 4 -60.27 17.68 19.06
CA GLY A 4 -58.98 18.34 18.90
C GLY A 4 -57.84 17.73 19.78
N LYS A 5 -58.20 17.07 20.91
CA LYS A 5 -57.27 16.33 21.72
C LYS A 5 -56.69 15.08 21.04
N LYS A 6 -57.43 14.39 20.19
CA LYS A 6 -56.96 13.22 19.42
C LYS A 6 -56.03 13.63 18.28
N ILE A 7 -56.29 14.78 17.67
CA ILE A 7 -55.45 15.33 16.61
C ILE A 7 -54.11 15.80 17.19
N LEU A 8 -54.12 16.48 18.32
CA LEU A 8 -52.92 16.95 18.99
C LEU A 8 -52.01 15.77 19.45
N SER A 9 -52.58 14.69 19.98
CA SER A 9 -51.85 13.48 20.38
C SER A 9 -51.23 12.76 19.20
N ALA A 10 -51.91 12.69 18.06
CA ALA A 10 -51.37 12.08 16.82
C ALA A 10 -50.21 12.88 16.23
N VAL A 11 -50.29 14.21 16.24
CA VAL A 11 -49.22 15.10 15.76
C VAL A 11 -48.00 15.02 16.67
N LEU A 12 -48.17 14.96 18.01
CA LEU A 12 -47.08 14.85 18.96
C LEU A 12 -46.37 13.50 18.88
N SER A 13 -47.12 12.42 18.68
CA SER A 13 -46.53 11.08 18.47
C SER A 13 -45.76 10.99 17.16
N ALA A 14 -46.23 11.59 16.08
CA ALA A 14 -45.52 11.63 14.81
C ALA A 14 -44.23 12.46 14.89
N ALA A 15 -44.26 13.58 15.62
CA ALA A 15 -43.09 14.45 15.81
C ALA A 15 -41.96 13.78 16.64
N LEU A 16 -42.31 12.88 17.56
CA LEU A 16 -41.36 12.15 18.39
C LEU A 16 -40.74 10.95 17.65
N LEU A 17 -41.39 10.41 16.62
CA LEU A 17 -40.91 9.27 15.85
C LEU A 17 -39.94 9.68 14.73
N LEU A 18 -40.06 10.90 14.20
CA LEU A 18 -39.19 11.42 13.14
C LEU A 18 -37.70 11.45 13.52
N PRO A 19 -37.28 11.98 14.69
CA PRO A 19 -35.86 12.00 15.05
C PRO A 19 -35.30 10.59 15.31
N ALA A 20 -36.12 9.66 15.82
CA ALA A 20 -35.69 8.29 16.04
C ALA A 20 -35.45 7.53 14.72
N ALA A 21 -36.32 7.74 13.72
CA ALA A 21 -36.16 7.15 12.41
C ALA A 21 -34.92 7.71 11.67
N SER A 22 -34.62 8.99 11.83
CA SER A 22 -33.41 9.61 11.28
C SER A 22 -32.13 9.06 11.91
N ALA A 23 -32.12 8.90 13.25
CA ALA A 23 -30.96 8.34 13.95
C ALA A 23 -30.70 6.89 13.53
N LEU A 24 -31.72 6.07 13.39
CA LEU A 24 -31.58 4.68 12.91
C LEU A 24 -31.06 4.63 11.46
N ALA A 25 -31.51 5.52 10.61
CA ALA A 25 -31.05 5.59 9.23
C ALA A 25 -29.58 6.07 9.11
N GLU A 26 -29.15 6.94 10.02
CA GLU A 26 -27.74 7.37 10.11
C GLU A 26 -26.84 6.23 10.59
N ASP A 27 -27.28 5.44 11.58
CA ASP A 27 -26.56 4.27 12.06
C ASP A 27 -26.43 3.19 10.98
N ASP A 28 -27.49 2.94 10.23
CA ASP A 28 -27.46 1.98 9.11
C ASP A 28 -26.53 2.46 7.98
N ALA A 29 -26.54 3.73 7.65
CA ALA A 29 -25.65 4.32 6.64
C ALA A 29 -24.19 4.28 7.11
N PHE A 30 -23.92 4.52 8.37
CA PHE A 30 -22.58 4.41 8.96
C PHE A 30 -22.08 2.97 8.93
N ALA A 31 -22.91 2.01 9.31
CA ALA A 31 -22.58 0.59 9.27
C ALA A 31 -22.26 0.12 7.84
N ALA A 32 -23.07 0.51 6.86
CA ALA A 32 -22.86 0.21 5.46
C ALA A 32 -21.55 0.81 4.91
N GLU A 33 -21.20 2.04 5.33
CA GLU A 33 -19.95 2.68 4.93
C GLU A 33 -18.74 1.98 5.56
N ILE A 34 -18.81 1.54 6.81
CA ILE A 34 -17.76 0.73 7.45
C ILE A 34 -17.56 -0.59 6.70
N GLU A 35 -18.65 -1.30 6.41
CA GLU A 35 -18.60 -2.55 5.66
C GLU A 35 -17.97 -2.35 4.27
N ARG A 36 -18.36 -1.30 3.57
CA ARG A 36 -17.79 -0.94 2.27
C ARG A 36 -16.29 -0.67 2.36
N ARG A 37 -15.84 0.11 3.34
CA ARG A 37 -14.41 0.41 3.55
C ARG A 37 -13.61 -0.81 3.91
N TYR A 38 -14.21 -1.73 4.65
CA TYR A 38 -13.56 -2.97 5.04
C TYR A 38 -13.45 -3.96 3.88
N THR A 39 -14.52 -4.12 3.10
CA THR A 39 -14.58 -5.10 1.99
C THR A 39 -13.89 -4.61 0.71
N ALA A 40 -13.89 -3.30 0.48
CA ALA A 40 -13.25 -2.66 -0.66
C ALA A 40 -12.49 -1.39 -0.24
N PRO A 41 -11.36 -1.54 0.48
CA PRO A 41 -10.58 -0.40 0.94
C PRO A 41 -10.02 0.40 -0.24
N SER A 42 -9.98 1.73 -0.07
CA SER A 42 -9.26 2.59 -1.03
C SER A 42 -7.78 2.23 -1.05
N ILE A 43 -7.10 2.54 -2.15
CA ILE A 43 -5.66 2.26 -2.27
C ILE A 43 -4.85 2.91 -1.15
N ASP A 44 -5.22 4.10 -0.70
CA ASP A 44 -4.55 4.82 0.39
C ASP A 44 -4.66 4.13 1.76
N SER A 45 -5.64 3.24 1.92
CA SER A 45 -5.87 2.48 3.15
C SER A 45 -5.24 1.10 3.14
N ARG A 46 -4.60 0.71 2.03
CA ARG A 46 -3.96 -0.59 1.87
C ARG A 46 -2.54 -0.58 2.39
N SER A 47 -2.02 -1.75 2.75
CA SER A 47 -0.65 -1.92 3.22
C SER A 47 0.36 -1.84 2.08
N GLU A 48 1.58 -1.50 2.41
CA GLU A 48 2.74 -1.72 1.55
C GLU A 48 3.39 -3.06 1.88
N VAL A 49 4.12 -3.62 0.93
CA VAL A 49 4.86 -4.86 1.09
C VAL A 49 6.34 -4.60 0.80
N ARG A 50 7.21 -5.18 1.62
CA ARG A 50 8.63 -5.20 1.33
C ARG A 50 8.93 -6.36 0.39
N TRP A 51 9.52 -6.03 -0.75
CA TRP A 51 9.98 -7.01 -1.70
C TRP A 51 11.50 -7.16 -1.61
N TRP A 52 11.90 -8.31 -1.13
CA TRP A 52 13.30 -8.73 -1.09
C TRP A 52 13.73 -9.14 -2.49
N MET A 53 14.24 -8.18 -3.24
CA MET A 53 14.73 -8.41 -4.58
C MET A 53 16.18 -8.89 -4.47
N ALA A 54 16.39 -10.17 -4.76
CA ALA A 54 17.73 -10.73 -4.84
C ALA A 54 18.50 -10.06 -5.99
N GLU A 55 19.79 -9.85 -5.81
CA GLU A 55 20.63 -9.13 -6.78
C GLU A 55 20.94 -9.95 -8.05
N ALA A 56 20.19 -11.00 -8.35
CA ALA A 56 20.51 -11.84 -9.48
C ALA A 56 19.34 -12.47 -10.19
N GLY A 57 19.52 -12.57 -11.49
CA GLY A 57 18.76 -13.49 -12.32
C GLY A 57 17.30 -13.13 -12.51
N HIS A 58 16.91 -11.91 -12.22
CA HIS A 58 15.56 -11.44 -12.54
C HIS A 58 15.42 -11.20 -14.03
N THR A 59 14.39 -11.79 -14.61
CA THR A 59 13.97 -11.41 -15.95
C THR A 59 12.95 -10.29 -15.87
N ASP A 60 12.87 -9.47 -16.90
CA ASP A 60 11.86 -8.41 -17.02
C ASP A 60 10.44 -8.95 -16.79
N GLU A 61 10.20 -10.16 -17.30
CA GLU A 61 8.92 -10.83 -17.19
C GLU A 61 8.57 -11.18 -15.73
N THR A 62 9.55 -11.71 -15.00
CA THR A 62 9.40 -12.04 -13.58
C THR A 62 9.12 -10.78 -12.76
N ILE A 63 9.91 -9.72 -12.96
CA ILE A 63 9.72 -8.44 -12.25
C ILE A 63 8.31 -7.90 -12.45
N ARG A 64 7.83 -7.85 -13.69
CA ARG A 64 6.48 -7.38 -14.00
C ARG A 64 5.40 -8.27 -13.38
N ALA A 65 5.57 -9.58 -13.47
CA ALA A 65 4.59 -10.53 -12.93
C ALA A 65 4.48 -10.46 -11.41
N GLU A 66 5.59 -10.32 -10.69
CA GLU A 66 5.59 -10.22 -9.23
C GLU A 66 4.98 -8.91 -8.74
N ILE A 67 5.30 -7.78 -9.37
CA ILE A 67 4.67 -6.49 -9.04
C ILE A 67 3.17 -6.52 -9.33
N GLN A 68 2.76 -7.11 -10.45
CA GLN A 68 1.34 -7.29 -10.76
C GLN A 68 0.65 -8.17 -9.71
N ALA A 69 1.29 -9.24 -9.27
CA ALA A 69 0.74 -10.10 -8.22
C ALA A 69 0.58 -9.39 -6.87
N MET A 70 1.53 -8.51 -6.50
CA MET A 70 1.41 -7.67 -5.31
C MET A 70 0.23 -6.69 -5.42
N TYR A 71 0.06 -6.05 -6.57
CA TYR A 71 -1.08 -5.18 -6.83
C TYR A 71 -2.41 -5.93 -6.75
N ASP A 72 -2.51 -7.08 -7.40
CA ASP A 72 -3.70 -7.95 -7.39
C ASP A 72 -3.99 -8.50 -6.00
N GLY A 73 -2.94 -8.73 -5.20
CA GLY A 73 -3.04 -9.09 -3.78
C GLY A 73 -3.54 -7.96 -2.87
N GLY A 74 -3.74 -6.77 -3.44
CA GLY A 74 -4.34 -5.63 -2.75
C GLY A 74 -3.35 -4.73 -2.02
N PHE A 75 -2.05 -4.83 -2.30
CA PHE A 75 -1.07 -3.90 -1.76
C PHE A 75 -1.12 -2.55 -2.49
N ARG A 76 -0.94 -1.46 -1.74
CA ARG A 76 -0.89 -0.11 -2.31
C ARG A 76 0.51 0.29 -2.80
N GLY A 77 1.54 -0.38 -2.32
CA GLY A 77 2.90 -0.01 -2.62
C GLY A 77 3.89 -1.12 -2.33
N VAL A 78 5.08 -0.94 -2.85
CA VAL A 78 6.20 -1.85 -2.71
C VAL A 78 7.43 -1.12 -2.21
N GLU A 79 8.09 -1.66 -1.19
CA GLU A 79 9.43 -1.26 -0.79
C GLU A 79 10.43 -2.20 -1.48
N LEU A 80 11.22 -1.65 -2.38
CA LEU A 80 12.28 -2.38 -3.07
C LEU A 80 13.49 -2.47 -2.15
N CYS A 81 13.81 -3.68 -1.72
CA CYS A 81 14.91 -3.95 -0.83
C CYS A 81 15.87 -4.94 -1.47
N ALA A 82 17.06 -4.47 -1.80
CA ALA A 82 18.12 -5.34 -2.32
C ALA A 82 18.54 -6.35 -1.26
N GLN A 83 18.79 -7.56 -1.69
CA GLN A 83 19.41 -8.60 -0.88
C GLN A 83 20.50 -9.28 -1.68
N GLY A 84 21.76 -9.10 -1.24
CA GLY A 84 22.89 -9.81 -1.84
C GLY A 84 22.82 -11.31 -1.53
N GLU A 85 23.26 -12.09 -2.48
CA GLU A 85 23.44 -13.53 -2.33
C GLU A 85 24.90 -13.90 -2.56
N ASP A 86 25.46 -14.75 -1.72
CA ASP A 86 26.89 -15.07 -1.69
C ASP A 86 27.44 -15.74 -2.96
N GLU A 87 26.56 -16.28 -3.82
CA GLU A 87 26.93 -17.01 -5.04
C GLU A 87 26.81 -16.18 -6.32
N ILE A 88 26.43 -14.90 -6.20
CA ILE A 88 26.13 -14.04 -7.32
C ILE A 88 27.29 -13.11 -7.61
N SER A 89 27.56 -12.93 -8.90
CA SER A 89 28.56 -11.97 -9.35
C SER A 89 28.11 -10.54 -9.04
N GLU A 90 28.67 -9.94 -7.98
CA GLU A 90 28.48 -8.53 -7.65
C GLU A 90 28.82 -7.58 -8.83
N THR A 91 29.68 -8.03 -9.73
CA THR A 91 30.08 -7.25 -10.92
C THR A 91 28.98 -7.17 -11.97
N ASP A 92 28.20 -8.22 -12.13
CA ASP A 92 27.21 -8.31 -13.20
C ASP A 92 25.79 -7.91 -12.74
N TYR A 93 25.48 -8.17 -11.47
CA TYR A 93 24.12 -8.01 -10.92
C TYR A 93 24.07 -7.17 -9.63
N GLY A 94 25.21 -6.90 -9.01
CA GLY A 94 25.27 -6.17 -7.75
C GLY A 94 24.94 -4.69 -7.88
N TYR A 95 24.83 -4.04 -6.75
CA TYR A 95 24.49 -2.64 -6.62
C TYR A 95 25.35 -1.74 -7.54
N GLY A 96 24.67 -0.92 -8.33
CA GLY A 96 25.31 -0.03 -9.29
C GLY A 96 25.78 -0.70 -10.59
N SER A 97 25.52 -2.00 -10.79
CA SER A 97 25.68 -2.63 -12.10
C SER A 97 24.60 -2.15 -13.07
N ALA A 98 24.84 -2.32 -14.36
CA ALA A 98 23.85 -1.95 -15.37
C ALA A 98 22.57 -2.79 -15.26
N GLN A 99 22.69 -4.05 -14.86
CA GLN A 99 21.53 -4.92 -14.67
C GLN A 99 20.73 -4.52 -13.44
N TRP A 100 21.38 -4.23 -12.32
CA TRP A 100 20.74 -3.69 -11.13
C TRP A 100 19.92 -2.42 -11.42
N ASP A 101 20.56 -1.48 -12.10
CA ASP A 101 19.91 -0.23 -12.49
C ASP A 101 18.70 -0.45 -13.41
N HIS A 102 18.80 -1.42 -14.31
CA HIS A 102 17.72 -1.81 -15.21
C HIS A 102 16.54 -2.39 -14.42
N ASP A 103 16.80 -3.40 -13.59
CA ASP A 103 15.79 -4.12 -12.84
C ASP A 103 15.05 -3.19 -11.85
N LEU A 104 15.80 -2.34 -11.17
CA LEU A 104 15.25 -1.34 -10.27
C LEU A 104 14.33 -0.37 -11.01
N LYS A 105 14.76 0.20 -12.12
CA LYS A 105 13.95 1.11 -12.94
C LYS A 105 12.70 0.43 -13.47
N LEU A 106 12.83 -0.81 -13.92
CA LEU A 106 11.71 -1.59 -14.42
C LEU A 106 10.68 -1.84 -13.31
N ALA A 107 11.13 -2.27 -12.14
CA ALA A 107 10.27 -2.49 -10.99
C ALA A 107 9.53 -1.22 -10.57
N MET A 108 10.25 -0.11 -10.43
CA MET A 108 9.66 1.19 -10.09
C MET A 108 8.60 1.63 -11.10
N ASN A 109 8.94 1.60 -12.40
CA ASN A 109 8.00 2.02 -13.45
C ASN A 109 6.76 1.12 -13.48
N THR A 110 6.94 -0.20 -13.37
CA THR A 110 5.82 -1.14 -13.35
C THR A 110 4.88 -0.86 -12.18
N ALA A 111 5.41 -0.62 -10.99
CA ALA A 111 4.60 -0.28 -9.81
C ALA A 111 3.88 1.07 -9.99
N LEU A 112 4.56 2.09 -10.49
CA LEU A 112 3.98 3.41 -10.73
C LEU A 112 2.89 3.38 -11.81
N ASP A 113 3.06 2.60 -12.86
CA ASP A 113 2.04 2.43 -13.92
C ASP A 113 0.75 1.79 -13.38
N LEU A 114 0.85 0.99 -12.33
CA LEU A 114 -0.29 0.43 -11.59
C LEU A 114 -0.87 1.39 -10.54
N GLY A 115 -0.30 2.57 -10.38
CA GLY A 115 -0.69 3.54 -9.36
C GLY A 115 -0.26 3.17 -7.95
N MET A 116 0.71 2.26 -7.81
CA MET A 116 1.31 1.90 -6.54
C MET A 116 2.32 2.96 -6.09
N THR A 117 2.51 3.07 -4.77
CA THR A 117 3.64 3.81 -4.20
C THR A 117 4.90 2.95 -4.24
N VAL A 118 6.05 3.61 -4.37
CA VAL A 118 7.35 2.92 -4.35
C VAL A 118 8.25 3.58 -3.31
N SER A 119 8.83 2.79 -2.45
CA SER A 119 9.92 3.16 -1.58
C SER A 119 11.15 2.30 -1.88
N LEU A 120 12.32 2.83 -1.58
CA LEU A 120 13.58 2.18 -1.86
C LEU A 120 14.42 2.13 -0.59
N THR A 121 14.87 0.94 -0.23
CA THR A 121 15.93 0.80 0.77
C THR A 121 17.26 1.20 0.12
N SER A 122 17.89 2.23 0.62
CA SER A 122 19.17 2.70 0.08
C SER A 122 20.32 1.81 0.52
N GLY A 123 21.23 1.49 -0.42
CA GLY A 123 22.39 0.65 -0.18
C GLY A 123 22.31 -0.73 -0.84
N THR A 124 23.35 -1.51 -0.67
CA THR A 124 23.55 -2.78 -1.38
C THR A 124 22.90 -3.98 -0.72
N ASN A 125 22.37 -3.81 0.46
CA ASN A 125 21.87 -4.93 1.25
C ASN A 125 20.91 -4.43 2.33
N TRP A 126 20.24 -5.35 3.02
CA TRP A 126 19.30 -5.08 4.09
C TRP A 126 19.82 -4.08 5.15
N ALA A 127 21.05 -4.13 5.51
CA ALA A 127 21.64 -3.08 6.35
C ALA A 127 21.89 -1.84 5.47
N THR A 128 20.93 -0.91 5.49
CA THR A 128 21.05 0.40 4.84
C THR A 128 22.39 1.06 5.13
N ALA A 129 22.96 1.73 4.16
CA ALA A 129 24.26 2.41 4.21
C ALA A 129 25.50 1.53 3.99
N ASN A 130 25.35 0.28 3.60
CA ASN A 130 26.48 -0.50 3.11
C ASN A 130 26.80 -0.08 1.66
N VAL A 131 27.63 0.93 1.48
CA VAL A 131 28.04 1.40 0.16
C VAL A 131 29.40 0.82 -0.17
N PRO A 132 29.54 0.03 -1.24
CA PRO A 132 30.83 -0.54 -1.63
C PRO A 132 31.87 0.55 -1.86
N GLY A 133 33.07 0.33 -1.38
CA GLY A 133 34.18 1.28 -1.55
C GLY A 133 34.13 2.52 -0.67
N LEU A 134 33.20 2.60 0.28
CA LEU A 134 33.19 3.68 1.25
C LEU A 134 34.43 3.58 2.15
N ASP A 135 35.19 4.66 2.26
CA ASP A 135 36.29 4.75 3.21
C ASP A 135 35.75 4.61 4.65
N PRO A 136 36.16 3.57 5.42
CA PRO A 136 35.68 3.37 6.78
C PRO A 136 36.01 4.52 7.75
N HIS A 137 36.91 5.42 7.35
CA HIS A 137 37.27 6.62 8.11
C HIS A 137 36.52 7.89 7.63
N SER A 138 35.67 7.76 6.61
CA SER A 138 34.84 8.89 6.17
C SER A 138 33.68 9.14 7.13
N GLN A 139 33.16 10.36 7.13
CA GLN A 139 32.00 10.74 7.95
C GLN A 139 30.73 9.96 7.63
N GLY A 140 30.69 9.31 6.46
CA GLY A 140 29.56 8.48 6.04
C GLY A 140 29.65 7.02 6.50
N ALA A 141 30.73 6.61 7.17
CA ALA A 141 30.97 5.24 7.59
C ALA A 141 30.59 4.97 9.06
N SER A 142 29.87 5.87 9.72
CA SER A 142 29.46 5.75 11.13
C SER A 142 28.19 4.95 11.34
#